data_313efa9560d8105bbf6dd170df50aef2
#
_entry.id   313efa9560d8105bbf6dd170df50aef2
#
_cell.length_a   1.000
_cell.length_b   1.000
_cell.length_c   1.000
_cell.angle_alpha   90.00
_cell.angle_beta   90.00
_cell.angle_gamma   90.00
#
_symmetry.space_group_name_H-M   'P 1'
#
loop_
_entity.id
_entity.type
_entity.pdbx_description
1 polymer ?
#
loop_
_entity_poly.entity_id
_entity_poly.type
_entity_poly.pdbx_seq_one_letter_code
_entity_poly.pdbx_strand_id
1 'polypeptide(L)'
;MTTTGVTGAGVYGTGAILKPTISEGRLTAVDVINPGIGYTDSLVTFSVKARGKNAKFEPRVRKLIIDNNKRQGNYSLNSEGGNTLNLGVHGYSSEIRTSFKDDGTSHSPIIGWAYDGNPIYGPYGYTKTDELGPAVGIVTSGYVLDSTKVLDRPSLSEFEAGYFTDDWQYTGAYTLDEHNGRFCKTDEFPNGVYAY
;
A
#
# COMPACT_ATOMS: atom_id res chain seq x y z
N MET A 1 15.52 4.22 -35.98
CA MET A 1 15.70 3.47 -34.71
C MET A 1 14.43 2.67 -34.48
N THR A 2 14.51 1.37 -34.53
CA THR A 2 13.35 0.51 -34.35
C THR A 2 13.08 0.34 -32.84
N THR A 3 11.94 0.72 -32.42
CA THR A 3 11.41 0.47 -31.08
C THR A 3 11.45 -1.03 -30.79
N THR A 4 12.08 -1.37 -29.68
CA THR A 4 12.16 -2.74 -29.20
C THR A 4 10.78 -3.14 -28.68
N GLY A 5 10.08 -4.03 -29.39
CA GLY A 5 8.87 -4.62 -28.89
C GLY A 5 9.22 -5.65 -27.81
N VAL A 6 8.61 -5.55 -26.67
CA VAL A 6 8.60 -6.61 -25.65
C VAL A 6 7.55 -7.62 -26.08
N THR A 7 7.97 -8.78 -26.57
CA THR A 7 7.07 -9.91 -26.78
C THR A 7 7.21 -10.86 -25.62
N GLY A 8 6.35 -10.71 -24.63
CA GLY A 8 6.15 -11.75 -23.63
C GLY A 8 5.33 -12.88 -24.25
N ALA A 9 5.93 -14.04 -24.44
CA ALA A 9 5.21 -15.25 -24.85
C ALA A 9 4.52 -15.91 -23.64
N GLY A 10 3.70 -15.17 -22.94
CA GLY A 10 2.90 -15.66 -21.82
C GLY A 10 1.62 -14.86 -21.72
N VAL A 11 0.57 -15.51 -21.33
CA VAL A 11 -0.80 -15.00 -21.20
C VAL A 11 -0.92 -13.87 -20.18
N TYR A 12 0.17 -13.43 -19.56
CA TYR A 12 0.18 -12.62 -18.34
C TYR A 12 1.21 -11.48 -18.45
N GLY A 13 0.82 -10.37 -18.99
CA GLY A 13 1.60 -9.13 -18.97
C GLY A 13 1.44 -8.33 -20.26
N THR A 14 1.25 -7.02 -20.10
CA THR A 14 1.02 -6.10 -21.21
C THR A 14 1.56 -4.70 -20.90
N GLY A 15 1.82 -3.91 -21.94
CA GLY A 15 2.12 -2.50 -21.84
C GLY A 15 3.54 -2.10 -21.47
N ALA A 16 4.48 -3.05 -21.25
CA ALA A 16 5.87 -2.67 -20.99
C ALA A 16 6.53 -2.02 -22.22
N ILE A 17 7.19 -0.88 -21.99
CA ILE A 17 7.93 -0.13 -23.00
C ILE A 17 9.33 0.10 -22.48
N LEU A 18 10.32 -0.42 -23.22
CA LEU A 18 11.73 -0.31 -22.91
C LEU A 18 12.45 0.54 -23.95
N LYS A 19 13.36 1.41 -23.53
CA LYS A 19 14.19 2.23 -24.39
C LYS A 19 15.66 1.88 -24.20
N PRO A 20 16.33 1.31 -25.21
CA PRO A 20 17.75 1.03 -25.12
C PRO A 20 18.58 2.31 -25.31
N THR A 21 19.59 2.49 -24.50
CA THR A 21 20.63 3.52 -24.66
C THR A 21 21.89 2.87 -25.24
N ILE A 22 22.33 3.36 -26.40
CA ILE A 22 23.50 2.85 -27.09
C ILE A 22 24.56 3.95 -27.14
N SER A 23 25.76 3.65 -26.65
CA SER A 23 26.95 4.50 -26.76
C SER A 23 28.07 3.74 -27.41
N GLU A 24 28.75 4.34 -28.38
CA GLU A 24 29.86 3.76 -29.13
C GLU A 24 29.58 2.35 -29.70
N GLY A 25 28.34 2.14 -30.16
CA GLY A 25 27.91 0.85 -30.69
C GLY A 25 27.65 -0.25 -29.64
N ARG A 26 27.71 0.09 -28.37
CA ARG A 26 27.42 -0.81 -27.24
C ARG A 26 26.13 -0.42 -26.56
N LEU A 27 25.35 -1.40 -26.15
CA LEU A 27 24.21 -1.18 -25.25
C LEU A 27 24.74 -0.91 -23.86
N THR A 28 24.49 0.30 -23.33
CA THR A 28 25.00 0.76 -22.04
C THR A 28 23.91 0.78 -20.97
N ALA A 29 22.66 0.95 -21.37
CA ALA A 29 21.51 0.91 -20.46
C ALA A 29 20.24 0.51 -21.20
N VAL A 30 19.23 0.08 -20.44
CA VAL A 30 17.86 -0.08 -20.90
C VAL A 30 16.97 0.63 -19.88
N ASP A 31 16.37 1.72 -20.32
CA ASP A 31 15.44 2.49 -19.50
C ASP A 31 14.04 1.88 -19.61
N VAL A 32 13.38 1.69 -18.49
CA VAL A 32 11.97 1.28 -18.43
C VAL A 32 11.11 2.54 -18.54
N ILE A 33 10.53 2.78 -19.71
CA ILE A 33 9.65 3.94 -19.95
C ILE A 33 8.26 3.70 -19.39
N ASN A 34 7.76 2.47 -19.55
CA ASN A 34 6.53 1.98 -18.95
C ASN A 34 6.79 0.55 -18.50
N PRO A 35 6.61 0.22 -17.22
CA PRO A 35 6.84 -1.14 -16.73
C PRO A 35 5.77 -2.14 -17.18
N GLY A 36 4.58 -1.65 -17.58
CA GLY A 36 3.45 -2.53 -17.87
C GLY A 36 2.90 -3.21 -16.62
N ILE A 37 1.99 -4.15 -16.83
CA ILE A 37 1.32 -4.88 -15.74
C ILE A 37 1.21 -6.38 -16.06
N GLY A 38 1.08 -7.19 -15.00
CA GLY A 38 0.76 -8.62 -15.11
C GLY A 38 1.93 -9.52 -15.51
N TYR A 39 3.17 -9.05 -15.45
CA TYR A 39 4.34 -9.88 -15.69
C TYR A 39 4.68 -10.76 -14.49
N THR A 40 5.22 -11.96 -14.77
CA THR A 40 5.76 -12.87 -13.76
C THR A 40 7.21 -13.19 -14.08
N ASP A 41 8.06 -13.34 -13.07
CA ASP A 41 9.52 -13.49 -13.19
C ASP A 41 9.95 -14.63 -14.13
N SER A 42 9.16 -15.69 -14.21
CA SER A 42 9.50 -16.89 -14.97
C SER A 42 9.19 -16.82 -16.47
N LEU A 43 8.50 -15.76 -16.94
CA LEU A 43 7.95 -15.72 -18.31
C LEU A 43 8.33 -14.47 -19.11
N VAL A 44 9.17 -13.59 -18.55
CA VAL A 44 9.57 -12.37 -19.25
C VAL A 44 10.83 -12.62 -20.06
N THR A 45 10.73 -12.48 -21.37
CA THR A 45 11.87 -12.53 -22.28
C THR A 45 12.00 -11.22 -23.03
N PHE A 46 13.23 -10.73 -23.15
CA PHE A 46 13.54 -9.54 -23.95
C PHE A 46 14.27 -9.94 -25.22
N SER A 47 13.85 -9.35 -26.34
CA SER A 47 14.62 -9.41 -27.57
C SER A 47 15.01 -8.01 -28.01
N VAL A 48 16.31 -7.77 -28.19
CA VAL A 48 16.81 -6.52 -28.75
C VAL A 48 17.16 -6.79 -30.23
N LYS A 49 16.42 -6.16 -31.14
CA LYS A 49 16.77 -6.18 -32.57
C LYS A 49 17.87 -5.15 -32.81
N ALA A 50 19.11 -5.50 -32.56
CA ALA A 50 20.28 -4.69 -32.87
C ALA A 50 21.37 -5.52 -33.51
N ARG A 51 22.30 -4.87 -34.27
CA ARG A 51 23.51 -5.51 -34.81
C ARG A 51 24.55 -5.67 -33.70
N GLY A 52 24.22 -6.45 -32.68
CA GLY A 52 25.13 -6.74 -31.58
C GLY A 52 25.15 -8.22 -31.25
N LYS A 53 26.21 -8.66 -30.56
CA LYS A 53 26.35 -10.03 -30.05
C LYS A 53 26.62 -9.99 -28.56
N ASN A 54 26.18 -11.01 -27.83
CA ASN A 54 26.54 -11.25 -26.43
C ASN A 54 25.91 -10.29 -25.37
N ALA A 55 24.88 -9.52 -25.70
CA ALA A 55 24.13 -8.83 -24.67
C ALA A 55 23.25 -9.84 -23.87
N LYS A 56 23.43 -9.86 -22.57
CA LYS A 56 22.60 -10.65 -21.65
C LYS A 56 21.74 -9.69 -20.82
N PHE A 57 20.48 -10.01 -20.68
CA PHE A 57 19.54 -9.25 -19.88
C PHE A 57 18.90 -10.17 -18.82
N GLU A 58 18.85 -9.70 -17.60
CA GLU A 58 18.06 -10.31 -16.54
C GLU A 58 16.87 -9.39 -16.26
N PRO A 59 15.65 -9.79 -16.65
CA PRO A 59 14.48 -9.04 -16.30
C PRO A 59 14.24 -9.14 -14.79
N ARG A 60 13.92 -8.02 -14.16
CA ARG A 60 13.41 -7.99 -12.80
C ARG A 60 11.97 -7.48 -12.84
N VAL A 61 11.06 -8.30 -12.35
CA VAL A 61 9.66 -7.92 -12.19
C VAL A 61 9.44 -7.43 -10.76
N ARG A 62 9.05 -6.16 -10.63
CA ARG A 62 8.61 -5.63 -9.35
C ARG A 62 7.12 -5.91 -9.18
N LYS A 63 6.76 -6.50 -8.07
CA LYS A 63 5.37 -6.72 -7.69
C LYS A 63 4.91 -5.52 -6.85
N LEU A 64 4.02 -4.70 -7.41
CA LEU A 64 3.28 -3.70 -6.65
C LEU A 64 2.02 -4.34 -6.08
N ILE A 65 1.76 -4.09 -4.81
CA ILE A 65 0.58 -4.61 -4.11
C ILE A 65 -0.52 -3.57 -4.22
N ILE A 66 -1.66 -3.96 -4.81
CA ILE A 66 -2.85 -3.10 -4.86
C ILE A 66 -3.37 -2.92 -3.43
N ASP A 67 -3.59 -1.67 -3.05
CA ASP A 67 -4.18 -1.32 -1.76
C ASP A 67 -5.51 -2.05 -1.54
N ASN A 68 -5.74 -2.56 -0.33
CA ASN A 68 -6.94 -3.34 -0.04
C ASN A 68 -8.23 -2.56 -0.27
N ASN A 69 -8.23 -1.26 0.02
CA ASN A 69 -9.39 -0.40 -0.24
C ASN A 69 -9.68 -0.28 -1.74
N LYS A 70 -8.64 -0.33 -2.58
CA LYS A 70 -8.79 -0.31 -4.04
C LYS A 70 -9.15 -1.68 -4.61
N ARG A 71 -8.68 -2.77 -4.02
CA ARG A 71 -9.14 -4.13 -4.38
C ARG A 71 -10.63 -4.31 -4.15
N GLN A 72 -11.18 -3.60 -3.17
CA GLN A 72 -12.60 -3.58 -2.87
C GLN A 72 -13.40 -2.72 -3.86
N GLY A 73 -12.77 -2.03 -4.78
CA GLY A 73 -13.44 -1.25 -5.85
C GLY A 73 -14.39 -2.06 -6.72
N ASN A 74 -14.22 -3.39 -6.78
CA ASN A 74 -15.15 -4.33 -7.43
C ASN A 74 -16.22 -4.87 -6.47
N TYR A 75 -16.17 -4.50 -5.20
CA TYR A 75 -17.12 -4.91 -4.16
C TYR A 75 -17.69 -3.67 -3.50
N SER A 76 -18.99 -3.51 -3.50
CA SER A 76 -19.62 -2.47 -2.68
C SER A 76 -19.51 -2.87 -1.22
N LEU A 77 -18.92 -1.99 -0.40
CA LEU A 77 -19.08 -2.08 1.04
C LEU A 77 -20.48 -1.63 1.40
N ASN A 78 -21.13 -2.33 2.31
CA ASN A 78 -22.36 -1.84 2.91
C ASN A 78 -22.05 -0.69 3.91
N SER A 79 -23.08 -0.04 4.43
CA SER A 79 -22.94 1.07 5.39
C SER A 79 -22.22 0.67 6.68
N GLU A 80 -22.16 -0.60 7.00
CA GLU A 80 -21.49 -1.16 8.17
C GLU A 80 -20.00 -1.52 7.90
N GLY A 81 -19.48 -1.19 6.71
CA GLY A 81 -18.11 -1.51 6.32
C GLY A 81 -17.90 -2.97 5.92
N GLY A 82 -18.99 -3.74 5.77
CA GLY A 82 -18.94 -5.13 5.33
C GLY A 82 -19.00 -5.27 3.81
N ASN A 83 -18.48 -6.38 3.32
CA ASN A 83 -18.53 -6.73 1.91
C ASN A 83 -19.68 -7.69 1.63
N THR A 84 -20.43 -7.44 0.55
CA THR A 84 -21.58 -8.27 0.17
C THR A 84 -21.21 -9.70 -0.29
N LEU A 85 -19.97 -9.92 -0.69
CA LEU A 85 -19.48 -11.23 -1.14
C LEU A 85 -18.76 -12.02 -0.06
N ASN A 86 -18.21 -11.35 0.95
CA ASN A 86 -17.55 -11.96 2.09
C ASN A 86 -18.21 -11.49 3.37
N LEU A 87 -18.65 -12.42 4.21
CA LEU A 87 -19.17 -12.09 5.52
C LEU A 87 -18.03 -11.60 6.41
N GLY A 88 -17.88 -10.30 6.51
CA GLY A 88 -16.84 -9.67 7.32
C GLY A 88 -16.90 -8.16 7.28
N VAL A 89 -16.44 -7.53 8.33
CA VAL A 89 -16.27 -6.08 8.43
C VAL A 89 -14.87 -5.73 7.94
N HIS A 90 -14.78 -4.86 6.95
CA HIS A 90 -13.54 -4.44 6.32
C HIS A 90 -13.11 -3.02 6.67
N GLY A 91 -13.90 -2.33 7.49
CA GLY A 91 -13.60 -0.97 7.92
C GLY A 91 -14.45 -0.53 9.09
N TYR A 92 -13.97 0.45 9.83
CA TYR A 92 -14.66 1.04 10.97
C TYR A 92 -15.57 2.18 10.48
N SER A 93 -16.76 1.80 10.03
CA SER A 93 -17.74 2.72 9.44
C SER A 93 -18.37 3.69 10.45
N SER A 94 -19.05 4.72 9.94
CA SER A 94 -19.81 5.67 10.77
C SER A 94 -20.93 5.01 11.57
N GLU A 95 -21.55 3.97 11.01
CA GLU A 95 -22.62 3.21 11.66
C GLU A 95 -22.08 2.38 12.83
N ILE A 96 -20.96 1.70 12.64
CA ILE A 96 -20.26 0.97 13.70
C ILE A 96 -19.84 1.94 14.81
N ARG A 97 -19.22 3.08 14.44
CA ARG A 97 -18.83 4.13 15.40
C ARG A 97 -20.00 4.61 16.23
N THR A 98 -21.13 4.86 15.57
CA THR A 98 -22.36 5.28 16.25
C THR A 98 -22.86 4.22 17.24
N SER A 99 -22.80 2.93 16.86
CA SER A 99 -23.22 1.84 17.73
C SER A 99 -22.35 1.70 18.99
N PHE A 100 -21.06 2.00 18.86
CA PHE A 100 -20.11 2.04 19.97
C PHE A 100 -20.13 3.37 20.74
N LYS A 101 -20.88 4.38 20.26
CA LYS A 101 -20.87 5.76 20.80
C LYS A 101 -19.48 6.40 20.75
N ASP A 102 -18.70 6.04 19.74
CA ASP A 102 -17.34 6.53 19.53
C ASP A 102 -17.37 7.88 18.79
N ASP A 103 -17.66 8.94 19.55
CA ASP A 103 -17.88 10.31 19.03
C ASP A 103 -16.64 11.23 19.23
N GLY A 104 -15.59 10.72 19.87
CA GLY A 104 -14.35 11.46 20.13
C GLY A 104 -14.37 12.30 21.41
N THR A 105 -15.40 12.21 22.21
CA THR A 105 -15.45 12.87 23.54
C THR A 105 -14.68 12.10 24.62
N SER A 106 -14.41 10.82 24.36
CA SER A 106 -13.61 9.93 25.20
C SER A 106 -12.69 9.06 24.37
N HIS A 107 -11.79 8.33 25.01
CA HIS A 107 -10.98 7.31 24.36
C HIS A 107 -11.89 6.32 23.63
N SER A 108 -11.55 5.98 22.38
CA SER A 108 -12.31 5.00 21.62
C SER A 108 -12.34 3.64 22.33
N PRO A 109 -13.43 2.88 22.20
CA PRO A 109 -13.52 1.52 22.74
C PRO A 109 -12.66 0.54 21.93
N ILE A 110 -12.39 -0.63 22.52
CA ILE A 110 -11.83 -1.78 21.80
C ILE A 110 -12.87 -2.25 20.77
N ILE A 111 -12.48 -2.28 19.50
CA ILE A 111 -13.31 -2.73 18.38
C ILE A 111 -12.91 -4.12 17.86
N GLY A 112 -11.77 -4.63 18.31
CA GLY A 112 -11.28 -5.94 17.92
C GLY A 112 -9.94 -6.28 18.57
N TRP A 113 -9.42 -7.44 18.19
CA TRP A 113 -8.13 -7.94 18.64
C TRP A 113 -7.32 -8.41 17.44
N ALA A 114 -6.06 -8.00 17.39
CA ALA A 114 -5.14 -8.45 16.38
C ALA A 114 -4.68 -9.89 16.64
N TYR A 115 -4.12 -10.55 15.63
CA TYR A 115 -3.63 -11.93 15.75
C TYR A 115 -2.49 -12.09 16.75
N ASP A 116 -1.76 -11.02 17.06
CA ASP A 116 -0.70 -10.96 18.06
C ASP A 116 -1.23 -10.76 19.50
N GLY A 117 -2.55 -10.68 19.66
CA GLY A 117 -3.23 -10.53 20.95
C GLY A 117 -3.35 -9.09 21.42
N ASN A 118 -2.90 -8.12 20.66
CA ASN A 118 -3.01 -6.71 21.00
C ASN A 118 -4.40 -6.14 20.65
N PRO A 119 -4.94 -5.19 21.43
CA PRO A 119 -6.24 -4.59 21.17
C PRO A 119 -6.19 -3.66 19.95
N ILE A 120 -7.31 -3.61 19.23
CA ILE A 120 -7.56 -2.65 18.16
C ILE A 120 -8.63 -1.68 18.66
N TYR A 121 -8.31 -0.39 18.66
CA TYR A 121 -9.21 0.68 19.08
C TYR A 121 -9.78 1.44 17.89
N GLY A 122 -10.80 2.24 18.12
CA GLY A 122 -11.23 3.27 17.21
C GLY A 122 -10.22 4.43 17.13
N PRO A 123 -10.55 5.52 16.39
CA PRO A 123 -9.57 6.54 16.01
C PRO A 123 -9.19 7.54 17.11
N TYR A 124 -9.80 7.51 18.26
CA TYR A 124 -9.53 8.48 19.33
C TYR A 124 -8.79 7.83 20.49
N GLY A 125 -7.69 8.43 20.88
CA GLY A 125 -6.87 7.97 22.00
C GLY A 125 -6.37 9.13 22.84
N TYR A 126 -5.81 8.82 24.01
CA TYR A 126 -5.17 9.85 24.83
C TYR A 126 -4.02 10.51 24.06
N THR A 127 -3.94 11.84 24.16
CA THR A 127 -2.89 12.62 23.47
C THR A 127 -1.51 12.37 24.05
N LYS A 128 -1.44 11.99 25.34
CA LYS A 128 -0.23 11.48 25.96
C LYS A 128 -0.31 9.96 26.07
N THR A 129 0.73 9.27 25.69
CA THR A 129 0.75 7.80 25.68
C THR A 129 1.02 7.19 27.05
N ASP A 130 1.61 7.93 27.96
CA ASP A 130 2.05 7.51 29.28
C ASP A 130 1.10 7.91 30.43
N GLU A 131 0.04 8.64 30.10
CA GLU A 131 -0.94 9.12 31.09
C GLU A 131 -2.37 8.78 30.67
N LEU A 132 -3.19 8.41 31.64
CA LEU A 132 -4.65 8.46 31.51
C LEU A 132 -5.07 9.91 31.78
N GLY A 133 -5.73 10.54 30.83
CA GLY A 133 -6.04 11.95 30.97
C GLY A 133 -7.30 12.39 30.25
N PRO A 134 -7.79 13.62 30.53
CA PRO A 134 -9.00 14.14 29.90
C PRO A 134 -8.78 14.52 28.42
N ALA A 135 -7.53 14.64 27.98
CA ALA A 135 -7.23 15.09 26.63
C ALA A 135 -7.22 13.88 25.66
N VAL A 136 -8.25 13.81 24.86
CA VAL A 136 -8.42 12.82 23.79
C VAL A 136 -8.26 13.51 22.43
N GLY A 137 -7.67 12.83 21.48
CA GLY A 137 -7.48 13.33 20.13
C GLY A 137 -7.44 12.21 19.10
N ILE A 138 -7.52 12.60 17.83
CA ILE A 138 -7.38 11.64 16.73
C ILE A 138 -5.96 11.09 16.72
N VAL A 139 -5.86 9.77 16.73
CA VAL A 139 -4.61 9.05 16.54
C VAL A 139 -4.34 8.91 15.05
N THR A 140 -3.20 9.43 14.60
CA THR A 140 -2.90 9.56 13.17
C THR A 140 -1.81 8.58 12.76
N SER A 141 -2.04 7.90 11.63
CA SER A 141 -1.05 7.02 11.00
C SER A 141 0.22 7.78 10.65
N GLY A 142 1.37 7.11 10.79
CA GLY A 142 2.66 7.63 10.36
C GLY A 142 2.90 7.56 8.86
N TYR A 143 1.95 7.03 8.09
CA TYR A 143 2.02 6.92 6.64
C TYR A 143 1.43 8.15 5.95
N VAL A 144 2.10 8.60 4.89
CA VAL A 144 1.63 9.66 4.00
C VAL A 144 1.59 9.16 2.57
N LEU A 145 0.67 9.69 1.79
CA LEU A 145 0.56 9.38 0.37
C LEU A 145 1.65 10.11 -0.41
N ASP A 146 2.61 9.36 -0.94
CA ASP A 146 3.69 9.88 -1.80
C ASP A 146 4.05 8.86 -2.89
N SER A 147 3.25 8.82 -3.92
CA SER A 147 3.46 7.92 -5.06
C SER A 147 4.70 8.28 -5.90
N THR A 148 5.31 9.46 -5.69
CA THR A 148 6.50 9.91 -6.44
C THR A 148 7.75 9.13 -6.09
N LYS A 149 7.77 8.48 -4.91
CA LYS A 149 8.90 7.68 -4.44
C LYS A 149 8.84 6.21 -4.87
N VAL A 150 7.77 5.81 -5.53
CA VAL A 150 7.61 4.43 -6.00
C VAL A 150 8.34 4.26 -7.32
N LEU A 151 9.46 3.53 -7.27
CA LEU A 151 10.25 3.25 -8.47
C LEU A 151 9.45 2.40 -9.46
N ASP A 152 9.54 2.75 -10.76
CA ASP A 152 8.87 2.03 -11.86
C ASP A 152 7.36 1.89 -11.69
N ARG A 153 6.73 2.85 -11.01
CA ARG A 153 5.30 2.90 -10.86
C ARG A 153 4.60 3.19 -12.20
N PRO A 154 3.52 2.50 -12.54
CA PRO A 154 2.65 2.90 -13.65
C PRO A 154 2.14 4.34 -13.49
N SER A 155 1.78 4.96 -14.61
CA SER A 155 1.39 6.38 -14.64
C SER A 155 0.19 6.68 -13.74
N LEU A 156 0.14 7.91 -13.21
CA LEU A 156 -0.99 8.37 -12.40
C LEU A 156 -2.28 8.52 -13.20
N SER A 157 -2.19 8.63 -14.53
CA SER A 157 -3.37 8.64 -15.41
C SER A 157 -3.98 7.26 -15.60
N GLU A 158 -3.20 6.20 -15.36
CA GLU A 158 -3.64 4.81 -15.45
C GLU A 158 -4.09 4.29 -14.08
N PHE A 159 -3.32 4.62 -13.05
CA PHE A 159 -3.62 4.27 -11.66
C PHE A 159 -3.41 5.50 -10.77
N GLU A 160 -4.45 6.01 -10.16
CA GLU A 160 -4.38 7.16 -9.27
C GLU A 160 -3.44 6.96 -8.07
N ALA A 161 -2.99 8.03 -7.45
CA ALA A 161 -2.18 7.95 -6.24
C ALA A 161 -2.95 7.23 -5.11
N GLY A 162 -2.26 6.35 -4.36
CA GLY A 162 -2.85 5.49 -3.34
C GLY A 162 -3.46 4.20 -3.87
N TYR A 163 -3.36 3.94 -5.17
CA TYR A 163 -3.83 2.68 -5.74
C TYR A 163 -3.01 1.47 -5.28
N PHE A 164 -1.71 1.67 -5.06
CA PHE A 164 -0.80 0.64 -4.56
C PHE A 164 -0.43 0.93 -3.11
N THR A 165 -0.20 -0.13 -2.33
CA THR A 165 0.30 0.02 -0.94
C THR A 165 1.64 0.74 -0.88
N ASP A 166 2.48 0.55 -1.90
CA ASP A 166 3.77 1.23 -2.04
C ASP A 166 3.64 2.76 -2.21
N ASP A 167 2.47 3.28 -2.60
CA ASP A 167 2.21 4.73 -2.68
C ASP A 167 2.20 5.40 -1.30
N TRP A 168 2.07 4.60 -0.22
CA TRP A 168 2.06 5.10 1.14
C TRP A 168 3.45 4.95 1.75
N GLN A 169 4.00 6.08 2.21
CA GLN A 169 5.35 6.14 2.78
C GLN A 169 5.28 6.42 4.27
N TYR A 170 5.95 5.58 5.07
CA TYR A 170 6.10 5.85 6.49
C TYR A 170 7.09 6.99 6.72
N THR A 171 6.68 8.01 7.45
CA THR A 171 7.50 9.19 7.73
C THR A 171 7.93 9.31 9.19
N GLY A 172 7.24 8.60 10.09
CA GLY A 172 7.44 8.72 11.53
C GLY A 172 7.00 10.06 12.12
N ALA A 173 6.28 10.89 11.34
CA ALA A 173 5.92 12.26 11.74
C ALA A 173 4.68 12.33 12.66
N TYR A 174 4.00 11.20 12.87
CA TYR A 174 2.72 11.14 13.57
C TYR A 174 2.76 10.18 14.76
N THR A 175 1.59 9.88 15.33
CA THR A 175 1.47 9.20 16.63
C THR A 175 1.66 7.68 16.57
N LEU A 176 1.50 7.08 15.39
CA LEU A 176 1.63 5.64 15.19
C LEU A 176 2.97 5.28 14.56
N ASP A 177 3.46 4.09 14.87
CA ASP A 177 4.65 3.51 14.29
C ASP A 177 4.41 2.92 12.87
N GLU A 178 5.40 2.26 12.32
CA GLU A 178 5.34 1.64 10.99
C GLU A 178 4.34 0.49 10.87
N HIS A 179 3.88 -0.06 12.00
CA HIS A 179 2.85 -1.11 12.06
C HIS A 179 1.45 -0.55 12.32
N ASN A 180 1.30 0.79 12.33
CA ASN A 180 0.08 1.49 12.71
C ASN A 180 -0.37 1.17 14.14
N GLY A 181 0.59 0.98 15.03
CA GLY A 181 0.40 0.77 16.45
C GLY A 181 1.18 1.77 17.29
N ARG A 182 0.97 1.73 18.59
CA ARG A 182 1.77 2.47 19.58
C ARG A 182 1.66 1.83 20.95
N PHE A 183 2.70 1.95 21.77
CA PHE A 183 2.58 1.63 23.18
C PHE A 183 1.93 2.79 23.91
N CYS A 184 0.80 2.55 24.59
CA CYS A 184 0.05 3.59 25.30
C CYS A 184 -0.73 3.02 26.47
N LYS A 185 -1.15 3.90 27.38
CA LYS A 185 -2.13 3.60 28.43
C LYS A 185 -3.54 3.83 27.88
N THR A 186 -4.46 2.97 28.28
CA THR A 186 -5.88 3.04 27.98
C THR A 186 -6.66 2.75 29.27
N ASP A 187 -7.96 2.99 29.28
CA ASP A 187 -8.81 2.72 30.45
C ASP A 187 -8.75 1.23 30.85
N GLU A 188 -8.70 0.33 29.85
CA GLU A 188 -8.62 -1.11 30.08
C GLU A 188 -7.20 -1.56 30.46
N PHE A 189 -6.19 -0.81 30.05
CA PHE A 189 -4.77 -1.13 30.29
C PHE A 189 -4.01 0.05 30.92
N PRO A 190 -4.28 0.36 32.20
CA PRO A 190 -3.68 1.53 32.85
C PRO A 190 -2.16 1.41 33.06
N ASN A 191 -1.61 0.21 32.96
CA ASN A 191 -0.16 -0.03 33.01
C ASN A 191 0.54 0.07 31.65
N GLY A 192 -0.23 0.26 30.57
CA GLY A 192 0.24 0.32 29.19
C GLY A 192 0.06 -0.98 28.44
N VAL A 193 -0.19 -0.85 27.17
CA VAL A 193 -0.34 -1.93 26.20
C VAL A 193 0.13 -1.43 24.83
N TYR A 194 0.63 -2.30 23.99
CA TYR A 194 0.76 -1.99 22.57
C TYR A 194 -0.62 -2.13 21.93
N ALA A 195 -1.05 -1.12 21.21
CA ALA A 195 -2.41 -1.05 20.65
C ALA A 195 -2.39 -0.52 19.21
N TYR A 196 -3.28 -1.05 18.42
CA TYR A 196 -3.57 -0.59 17.06
C TYR A 196 -4.73 0.37 17.02
#